data_29933ed6ff95ed638e624d5515c8ad31
#
_entry.id   29933ed6ff95ed638e624d5515c8ad31
#
_cell.length_a   1.000
_cell.length_b   1.000
_cell.length_c   1.000
_cell.angle_alpha   90.00
_cell.angle_beta   90.00
_cell.angle_gamma   90.00
#
_symmetry.space_group_name_H-M   'P 1'
#
loop_
_entity.id
_entity.type
_entity.pdbx_description
1 polymer ?
#
loop_
_entity_poly.entity_id
_entity_poly.type
_entity_poly.pdbx_seq_one_letter_code
_entity_poly.pdbx_strand_id
1 'polypeptide(L)'
;MNPKSKIPEPMKKPILLYLTTLALTALCGRAAAGQAAAQSAPDMSKYILTPKPADTPRINGARVFGVRPGSEFLYTIAATGVRPMTFSAEGLPKGLKLDPETGRITGRVTAPGEYTVHLKAANAPGSCERNLKIVVGDEIALTPPMGWNSWNCWARDVTQEQVLSSARAMVESGLADHGWSYINIDDGWQGKRGGKHNAIQPNTKFPDMKGLVREIHDMGLRVGIYSTPWIGTYAAHIGSYSDNPDGVNEWIKKGRHNEHYRYQKEGGNYWKDRTEVWHLGPYSFVEADVKQWGEWGIDYLKYDWNPLDYYHVKEMHDALRTLDRDVVYSLSNSAPYGDAPQWMRYSNCWRTTGDIRDTWESISSIGFSQDRWLPFNRPGHWADPDMLVIGMVGWGPKLHYTQLTADEQYTHISLWSLLAAPLLIGCDMAQMDDFTRSLLTNDEVIDVNQDPLGLQAVPVWQQGDQVIYAKHLEDGSMAVGLFNRGWQTVKMNFTLRMLGLRGRQTVRDLWRQKDLTECTDKFETAVAPHGVVLVRVYPGNSGEQATGK
;
A
#
# COMPACT_ATOMS: atom_id res chain seq x y z
N MET A 1 -44.39 -38.91 -44.02
CA MET A 1 -45.45 -39.53 -43.20
C MET A 1 -45.09 -39.30 -41.72
N ASN A 2 -45.96 -38.53 -41.09
CA ASN A 2 -45.88 -38.18 -39.66
C ASN A 2 -46.73 -39.18 -38.87
N PRO A 3 -46.44 -39.51 -37.62
CA PRO A 3 -47.50 -39.16 -36.68
C PRO A 3 -46.99 -38.45 -35.40
N LYS A 4 -47.85 -37.49 -35.01
CA LYS A 4 -47.88 -36.73 -33.76
C LYS A 4 -48.12 -37.66 -32.57
N SER A 5 -47.38 -37.47 -31.45
CA SER A 5 -47.75 -37.97 -30.14
C SER A 5 -48.20 -36.84 -29.24
N LYS A 6 -49.35 -37.03 -28.63
CA LYS A 6 -50.07 -36.12 -27.73
C LYS A 6 -49.46 -36.10 -26.34
N ILE A 7 -49.41 -34.93 -25.73
CA ILE A 7 -49.11 -34.67 -24.33
C ILE A 7 -50.44 -34.75 -23.53
N PRO A 8 -50.51 -35.39 -22.35
CA PRO A 8 -51.70 -35.34 -21.52
C PRO A 8 -51.67 -34.18 -20.51
N GLU A 9 -52.86 -33.61 -20.32
CA GLU A 9 -53.13 -32.55 -19.34
C GLU A 9 -53.05 -33.04 -17.86
N PRO A 10 -52.75 -32.14 -16.88
CA PRO A 10 -52.74 -32.50 -15.46
C PRO A 10 -54.13 -32.38 -14.82
N MET A 11 -54.46 -33.36 -14.01
CA MET A 11 -55.69 -33.46 -13.22
C MET A 11 -55.78 -32.38 -12.12
N LYS A 12 -56.96 -31.76 -12.00
CA LYS A 12 -57.39 -30.89 -10.91
C LYS A 12 -57.77 -31.73 -9.66
N LYS A 13 -57.25 -31.40 -8.50
CA LYS A 13 -57.74 -31.87 -7.19
C LYS A 13 -58.46 -30.72 -6.46
N PRO A 14 -59.50 -31.01 -5.69
CA PRO A 14 -60.41 -30.01 -5.08
C PRO A 14 -59.83 -29.42 -3.79
N ILE A 15 -60.15 -28.13 -3.60
CA ILE A 15 -59.86 -27.33 -2.40
C ILE A 15 -60.90 -27.66 -1.33
N LEU A 16 -60.43 -28.15 -0.17
CA LEU A 16 -61.26 -28.29 1.03
C LEU A 16 -61.06 -27.07 1.95
N LEU A 17 -62.12 -26.30 2.13
CA LEU A 17 -62.18 -25.09 2.93
C LEU A 17 -62.43 -25.45 4.38
N TYR A 18 -61.47 -25.18 5.31
CA TYR A 18 -61.73 -25.17 6.75
C TYR A 18 -61.63 -23.73 7.28
N LEU A 19 -62.80 -23.21 7.66
CA LEU A 19 -62.94 -22.01 8.47
C LEU A 19 -62.69 -22.38 9.93
N THR A 20 -61.67 -21.78 10.56
CA THR A 20 -61.57 -21.67 12.00
C THR A 20 -61.18 -20.26 12.37
N THR A 21 -62.12 -19.59 13.02
CA THR A 21 -61.99 -18.33 13.74
C THR A 21 -60.94 -18.44 14.85
N LEU A 22 -59.95 -17.53 14.88
CA LEU A 22 -59.13 -17.28 16.06
C LEU A 22 -58.89 -15.80 16.28
N ALA A 23 -59.02 -15.43 17.54
CA ALA A 23 -59.02 -14.10 18.11
C ALA A 23 -57.68 -13.34 17.90
N LEU A 24 -57.80 -12.02 17.65
CA LEU A 24 -56.72 -11.06 17.73
C LEU A 24 -56.19 -10.94 19.16
N THR A 25 -54.93 -11.30 19.37
CA THR A 25 -54.12 -10.75 20.45
C THR A 25 -52.92 -10.03 19.79
N ALA A 26 -52.94 -8.70 19.88
CA ALA A 26 -51.84 -7.85 19.46
C ALA A 26 -50.64 -8.05 20.40
N LEU A 27 -49.60 -8.76 19.94
CA LEU A 27 -48.26 -8.69 20.53
C LEU A 27 -47.39 -7.82 19.63
N CYS A 28 -47.05 -6.61 20.13
CA CYS A 28 -45.96 -5.81 19.61
C CYS A 28 -44.64 -6.56 19.80
N GLY A 29 -44.27 -7.38 18.81
CA GLY A 29 -42.93 -7.92 18.69
C GLY A 29 -42.02 -6.87 18.04
N ARG A 30 -41.19 -6.20 18.84
CA ARG A 30 -40.00 -5.49 18.32
C ARG A 30 -39.15 -6.51 17.58
N ALA A 31 -39.08 -6.38 16.25
CA ALA A 31 -38.04 -7.01 15.48
C ALA A 31 -36.71 -6.39 15.91
N ALA A 32 -35.98 -7.06 16.78
CA ALA A 32 -34.57 -6.79 16.97
C ALA A 32 -33.88 -7.15 15.63
N ALA A 33 -33.50 -6.13 14.87
CA ALA A 33 -32.53 -6.30 13.81
C ALA A 33 -31.25 -6.84 14.47
N GLY A 34 -31.00 -8.13 14.30
CA GLY A 34 -29.76 -8.75 14.72
C GLY A 34 -28.62 -8.04 13.96
N GLN A 35 -27.93 -7.13 14.62
CA GLN A 35 -26.58 -6.77 14.22
C GLN A 35 -25.81 -8.08 14.23
N ALA A 36 -25.40 -8.55 13.03
CA ALA A 36 -24.40 -9.59 12.92
C ALA A 36 -23.19 -9.08 13.72
N ALA A 37 -22.85 -9.76 14.79
CA ALA A 37 -21.67 -9.43 15.58
C ALA A 37 -20.47 -9.37 14.63
N ALA A 38 -19.77 -8.25 14.63
CA ALA A 38 -18.49 -8.16 13.94
C ALA A 38 -17.63 -9.31 14.46
N GLN A 39 -17.07 -10.08 13.55
CA GLN A 39 -16.22 -11.21 13.91
C GLN A 39 -14.98 -10.61 14.57
N SER A 40 -14.82 -10.80 15.88
CA SER A 40 -13.64 -10.30 16.59
C SER A 40 -12.38 -10.92 15.99
N ALA A 41 -11.33 -10.13 15.83
CA ALA A 41 -10.04 -10.64 15.41
C ALA A 41 -9.61 -11.82 16.31
N PRO A 42 -8.99 -12.87 15.76
CA PRO A 42 -8.46 -13.98 16.56
C PRO A 42 -7.33 -13.48 17.48
N ASP A 43 -7.12 -14.14 18.62
CA ASP A 43 -5.96 -13.86 19.46
C ASP A 43 -4.68 -14.37 18.78
N MET A 44 -3.92 -13.44 18.21
CA MET A 44 -2.67 -13.68 17.52
C MET A 44 -1.43 -13.33 18.38
N SER A 45 -1.60 -12.98 19.66
CA SER A 45 -0.54 -12.46 20.53
C SER A 45 0.67 -13.40 20.65
N LYS A 46 0.44 -14.72 20.67
CA LYS A 46 1.50 -15.75 20.73
C LYS A 46 2.44 -15.78 19.53
N TYR A 47 2.04 -15.15 18.42
CA TYR A 47 2.85 -15.12 17.20
C TYR A 47 3.68 -13.83 17.07
N ILE A 48 3.56 -12.88 18.01
CA ILE A 48 4.32 -11.63 17.98
C ILE A 48 5.81 -11.93 18.20
N LEU A 49 6.63 -11.61 17.18
CA LEU A 49 8.09 -11.77 17.23
C LEU A 49 8.81 -10.43 17.44
N THR A 50 8.23 -9.33 16.93
CA THR A 50 8.80 -7.98 17.01
C THR A 50 8.83 -7.50 18.46
N PRO A 51 10.00 -7.14 19.01
CA PRO A 51 10.08 -6.58 20.34
C PRO A 51 9.46 -5.19 20.39
N LYS A 52 9.06 -4.75 21.59
CA LYS A 52 8.63 -3.35 21.79
C LYS A 52 9.82 -2.41 21.55
N PRO A 53 9.57 -1.23 20.94
CA PRO A 53 10.60 -0.20 20.81
C PRO A 53 11.19 0.19 22.17
N ALA A 54 12.45 0.59 22.18
CA ALA A 54 13.10 1.13 23.37
C ALA A 54 12.51 2.49 23.77
N ASP A 55 12.63 2.85 25.05
CA ASP A 55 12.23 4.16 25.56
C ASP A 55 13.11 5.30 25.01
N THR A 56 14.38 5.00 24.69
CA THR A 56 15.30 5.93 24.04
C THR A 56 14.89 6.17 22.59
N PRO A 57 15.15 7.36 22.02
CA PRO A 57 14.80 7.64 20.62
C PRO A 57 15.53 6.74 19.64
N ARG A 58 14.83 6.36 18.56
CA ARG A 58 15.40 5.82 17.33
C ARG A 58 14.75 6.50 16.13
N ILE A 59 15.54 7.10 15.24
CA ILE A 59 15.06 7.66 13.98
C ILE A 59 14.93 6.54 12.96
N ASN A 60 13.75 6.39 12.37
CA ASN A 60 13.32 5.32 11.47
C ASN A 60 13.03 5.83 10.05
N GLY A 61 12.54 4.95 9.17
CA GLY A 61 12.12 5.26 7.81
C GLY A 61 13.26 5.54 6.83
N ALA A 62 12.97 6.20 5.73
CA ALA A 62 13.91 6.43 4.64
C ALA A 62 15.12 7.28 5.04
N ARG A 63 16.29 6.93 4.50
CA ARG A 63 17.55 7.70 4.64
C ARG A 63 17.78 8.65 3.47
N VAL A 64 16.98 8.56 2.45
CA VAL A 64 17.04 9.40 1.26
C VAL A 64 15.65 9.89 0.90
N PHE A 65 15.55 11.15 0.49
CA PHE A 65 14.29 11.78 0.09
C PHE A 65 14.49 12.60 -1.18
N GLY A 66 13.69 12.31 -2.23
CA GLY A 66 13.72 13.03 -3.50
C GLY A 66 12.63 14.10 -3.56
N VAL A 67 12.95 15.24 -4.15
CA VAL A 67 12.02 16.35 -4.39
C VAL A 67 12.42 17.12 -5.63
N ARG A 68 11.44 17.55 -6.46
CA ARG A 68 11.74 18.44 -7.59
C ARG A 68 12.05 19.87 -7.12
N PRO A 69 12.94 20.58 -7.86
CA PRO A 69 13.23 21.98 -7.54
C PRO A 69 11.95 22.85 -7.49
N GLY A 70 11.72 23.52 -6.38
CA GLY A 70 10.56 24.40 -6.19
C GLY A 70 9.27 23.71 -5.78
N SER A 71 9.20 22.38 -5.75
CA SER A 71 8.04 21.64 -5.23
C SER A 71 7.86 21.81 -3.73
N GLU A 72 6.63 21.68 -3.26
CA GLU A 72 6.34 21.63 -1.84
C GLU A 72 7.03 20.45 -1.17
N PHE A 73 7.67 20.74 -0.04
CA PHE A 73 8.37 19.75 0.77
C PHE A 73 7.57 19.45 2.03
N LEU A 74 7.25 18.18 2.23
CA LEU A 74 6.70 17.67 3.48
C LEU A 74 7.41 16.35 3.82
N TYR A 75 8.19 16.38 4.88
CA TYR A 75 8.87 15.22 5.44
C TYR A 75 8.75 15.24 6.96
N THR A 76 8.28 14.15 7.56
CA THR A 76 8.24 14.02 9.02
C THR A 76 9.36 13.08 9.47
N ILE A 77 10.16 13.51 10.42
CA ILE A 77 11.19 12.67 11.03
C ILE A 77 10.47 11.58 11.83
N ALA A 78 10.44 10.37 11.26
CA ALA A 78 9.88 9.22 11.93
C ALA A 78 10.81 8.80 13.08
N ALA A 79 10.31 8.79 14.32
CA ALA A 79 11.11 8.37 15.46
C ALA A 79 10.28 7.68 16.54
N THR A 80 10.72 6.50 16.95
CA THR A 80 10.22 5.76 18.11
C THR A 80 10.93 6.21 19.38
N GLY A 81 10.32 5.98 20.53
CA GLY A 81 10.77 6.37 21.86
C GLY A 81 9.67 7.02 22.68
N VAL A 82 9.85 7.14 23.99
CA VAL A 82 8.82 7.77 24.83
C VAL A 82 8.71 9.28 24.55
N ARG A 83 7.49 9.78 24.57
CA ARG A 83 7.17 11.21 24.41
C ARG A 83 7.16 11.91 25.78
N PRO A 84 7.43 13.25 25.88
CA PRO A 84 7.72 14.16 24.78
C PRO A 84 9.11 13.94 24.17
N MET A 85 9.23 14.25 22.88
CA MET A 85 10.47 14.17 22.11
C MET A 85 10.68 15.50 21.37
N THR A 86 11.94 15.93 21.26
CA THR A 86 12.32 17.12 20.49
C THR A 86 13.22 16.73 19.34
N PHE A 87 13.11 17.50 18.25
CA PHE A 87 13.84 17.25 17.01
C PHE A 87 14.74 18.43 16.66
N SER A 88 15.90 18.15 16.09
CA SER A 88 16.76 19.15 15.47
C SER A 88 17.34 18.63 14.15
N ALA A 89 17.73 19.55 13.27
CA ALA A 89 18.30 19.23 11.97
C ALA A 89 19.38 20.26 11.63
N GLU A 90 20.57 19.78 11.30
CA GLU A 90 21.69 20.61 10.83
C GLU A 90 21.91 20.36 9.34
N GLY A 91 22.25 21.41 8.58
CA GLY A 91 22.49 21.29 7.14
C GLY A 91 21.22 21.28 6.28
N LEU A 92 20.06 21.73 6.81
CA LEU A 92 18.86 21.88 6.00
C LEU A 92 19.10 22.82 4.81
N PRO A 93 18.70 22.43 3.58
CA PRO A 93 18.74 23.31 2.42
C PRO A 93 17.98 24.60 2.67
N LYS A 94 18.47 25.70 2.07
CA LYS A 94 17.77 26.99 2.14
C LYS A 94 16.34 26.87 1.62
N GLY A 95 15.38 27.35 2.40
CA GLY A 95 13.94 27.29 2.10
C GLY A 95 13.18 26.22 2.86
N LEU A 96 13.88 25.28 3.52
CA LEU A 96 13.26 24.33 4.44
C LEU A 96 13.33 24.80 5.89
N LYS A 97 12.32 24.40 6.67
CA LYS A 97 12.22 24.66 8.11
C LYS A 97 11.75 23.39 8.82
N LEU A 98 12.36 23.12 9.98
CA LEU A 98 11.94 22.08 10.91
C LEU A 98 11.06 22.66 12.01
N ASP A 99 9.97 21.99 12.30
CA ASP A 99 9.22 22.14 13.54
C ASP A 99 9.84 21.19 14.59
N PRO A 100 10.43 21.71 15.67
CA PRO A 100 11.16 20.89 16.65
C PRO A 100 10.24 20.03 17.54
N GLU A 101 8.95 20.31 17.63
CA GLU A 101 8.00 19.54 18.45
C GLU A 101 7.40 18.36 17.67
N THR A 102 7.13 18.57 16.38
CA THR A 102 6.50 17.56 15.53
C THR A 102 7.50 16.77 14.66
N GLY A 103 8.73 17.27 14.50
CA GLY A 103 9.71 16.69 13.58
C GLY A 103 9.39 16.93 12.10
N ARG A 104 8.42 17.81 11.77
CA ARG A 104 8.04 18.11 10.39
C ARG A 104 9.01 19.08 9.75
N ILE A 105 9.51 18.73 8.58
CA ILE A 105 10.31 19.59 7.71
C ILE A 105 9.43 20.01 6.55
N THR A 106 9.24 21.32 6.37
CA THR A 106 8.38 21.91 5.34
C THR A 106 9.08 23.04 4.63
N GLY A 107 8.56 23.44 3.47
CA GLY A 107 9.06 24.57 2.70
C GLY A 107 9.23 24.24 1.22
N ARG A 108 10.19 24.89 0.55
CA ARG A 108 10.54 24.67 -0.86
C ARG A 108 12.04 24.83 -1.07
N VAL A 109 12.65 23.93 -1.82
CA VAL A 109 14.06 24.01 -2.24
C VAL A 109 14.11 24.22 -3.74
N THR A 110 14.76 25.29 -4.18
CA THR A 110 14.85 25.62 -5.61
C THR A 110 16.18 25.25 -6.25
N ALA A 111 17.24 25.10 -5.45
CA ALA A 111 18.56 24.76 -5.95
C ALA A 111 18.71 23.24 -6.08
N PRO A 112 18.95 22.70 -7.31
CA PRO A 112 19.26 21.30 -7.50
C PRO A 112 20.53 20.90 -6.77
N GLY A 113 20.59 19.63 -6.33
CA GLY A 113 21.77 19.07 -5.67
C GLY A 113 21.43 18.02 -4.62
N GLU A 114 22.46 17.47 -4.01
CA GLU A 114 22.35 16.52 -2.90
C GLU A 114 22.77 17.23 -1.59
N TYR A 115 21.95 17.10 -0.58
CA TYR A 115 22.14 17.73 0.72
C TYR A 115 22.12 16.67 1.81
N THR A 116 23.16 16.60 2.62
CA THR A 116 23.19 15.74 3.81
C THR A 116 22.70 16.57 5.01
N VAL A 117 21.61 16.14 5.60
CA VAL A 117 21.01 16.73 6.80
C VAL A 117 21.25 15.82 7.98
N HIS A 118 21.85 16.35 9.05
CA HIS A 118 22.07 15.61 10.30
C HIS A 118 20.84 15.79 11.19
N LEU A 119 20.03 14.75 11.28
CA LEU A 119 18.83 14.72 12.12
C LEU A 119 19.17 14.23 13.52
N LYS A 120 18.51 14.83 14.51
CA LYS A 120 18.57 14.38 15.91
C LYS A 120 17.18 14.31 16.50
N ALA A 121 16.89 13.25 17.26
CA ALA A 121 15.73 13.12 18.12
C ALA A 121 16.19 12.92 19.56
N ALA A 122 15.58 13.63 20.52
CA ALA A 122 15.96 13.59 21.93
C ALA A 122 14.72 13.55 22.83
N ASN A 123 14.78 12.74 23.89
CA ASN A 123 13.81 12.67 24.98
C ASN A 123 14.52 12.55 26.33
N ALA A 124 13.78 12.38 27.45
CA ALA A 124 14.38 12.27 28.77
C ALA A 124 15.35 11.09 28.92
N PRO A 125 15.09 9.87 28.38
CA PRO A 125 16.01 8.75 28.43
C PRO A 125 17.29 8.92 27.58
N GLY A 126 17.29 9.74 26.53
CA GLY A 126 18.49 9.88 25.68
C GLY A 126 18.25 10.58 24.34
N SER A 127 19.16 10.38 23.40
CA SER A 127 19.04 10.91 22.05
C SER A 127 19.63 9.95 21.01
N CYS A 128 19.21 10.11 19.75
CA CYS A 128 19.84 9.46 18.62
C CYS A 128 20.00 10.44 17.45
N GLU A 129 20.91 10.12 16.56
CA GLU A 129 21.25 10.92 15.40
C GLU A 129 21.23 10.05 14.14
N ARG A 130 20.87 10.62 12.99
CA ARG A 130 20.84 9.93 11.71
C ARG A 130 20.97 10.91 10.56
N ASN A 131 21.69 10.53 9.51
CA ASN A 131 21.75 11.34 8.30
C ASN A 131 20.54 11.07 7.42
N LEU A 132 19.99 12.16 6.85
CA LEU A 132 19.03 12.16 5.77
C LEU A 132 19.67 12.81 4.55
N LYS A 133 19.71 12.10 3.41
CA LYS A 133 20.10 12.68 2.13
C LYS A 133 18.85 13.27 1.47
N ILE A 134 18.81 14.57 1.22
CA ILE A 134 17.80 15.22 0.39
C ILE A 134 18.36 15.40 -1.01
N VAL A 135 17.72 14.81 -2.02
CA VAL A 135 18.09 14.93 -3.42
C VAL A 135 17.09 15.86 -4.10
N VAL A 136 17.54 17.02 -4.49
CA VAL A 136 16.74 18.01 -5.24
C VAL A 136 17.04 17.83 -6.72
N GLY A 137 16.13 17.20 -7.44
CA GLY A 137 16.30 16.82 -8.85
C GLY A 137 15.00 16.31 -9.46
N ASP A 138 15.09 15.63 -10.59
CA ASP A 138 13.90 15.16 -11.32
C ASP A 138 13.27 13.91 -10.71
N GLU A 139 14.04 13.12 -9.99
CA GLU A 139 13.59 11.85 -9.41
C GLU A 139 13.00 12.07 -8.01
N ILE A 140 11.82 11.50 -7.78
CA ILE A 140 11.13 11.45 -6.50
C ILE A 140 10.90 10.00 -6.07
N ALA A 141 10.30 9.76 -4.92
CA ALA A 141 10.06 8.40 -4.40
C ALA A 141 11.33 7.54 -4.42
N LEU A 142 12.46 8.08 -3.92
CA LEU A 142 13.77 7.41 -3.94
C LEU A 142 13.86 6.16 -3.07
N THR A 143 12.86 5.91 -2.22
CA THR A 143 12.56 4.63 -1.60
C THR A 143 11.12 4.23 -1.93
N PRO A 144 10.76 2.93 -1.85
CA PRO A 144 9.39 2.51 -2.11
C PRO A 144 8.38 3.27 -1.22
N PRO A 145 7.24 3.74 -1.76
CA PRO A 145 6.21 4.38 -0.95
C PRO A 145 5.68 3.45 0.15
N MET A 146 5.50 4.00 1.35
CA MET A 146 4.87 3.32 2.48
C MET A 146 3.61 4.06 2.90
N GLY A 147 2.48 3.37 2.97
CA GLY A 147 1.22 4.00 3.31
C GLY A 147 0.06 3.02 3.42
N TRP A 148 -1.14 3.55 3.29
CA TRP A 148 -2.40 2.84 3.32
C TRP A 148 -3.20 3.17 2.07
N ASN A 149 -4.05 2.22 1.65
CA ASN A 149 -5.00 2.43 0.56
C ASN A 149 -6.36 1.84 0.96
N SER A 150 -7.44 2.55 0.64
CA SER A 150 -8.79 2.26 1.11
C SER A 150 -9.46 1.04 0.45
N TRP A 151 -8.91 0.52 -0.67
CA TRP A 151 -9.66 -0.45 -1.49
C TRP A 151 -9.92 -1.78 -0.79
N ASN A 152 -8.89 -2.38 -0.20
CA ASN A 152 -9.01 -3.74 0.34
C ASN A 152 -9.79 -3.81 1.65
N CYS A 153 -10.09 -2.68 2.28
CA CYS A 153 -11.03 -2.62 3.41
C CYS A 153 -12.41 -2.09 3.01
N TRP A 154 -12.50 -0.95 2.34
CA TRP A 154 -13.77 -0.26 2.11
C TRP A 154 -14.30 -0.35 0.68
N ALA A 155 -13.46 -0.72 -0.30
CA ALA A 155 -13.78 -0.66 -1.72
C ALA A 155 -14.48 0.68 -2.07
N ARG A 156 -15.53 0.63 -2.88
CA ARG A 156 -16.29 1.82 -3.29
C ARG A 156 -17.10 2.52 -2.18
N ASP A 157 -17.25 1.86 -1.03
CA ASP A 157 -18.04 2.42 0.09
C ASP A 157 -17.21 3.36 0.98
N VAL A 158 -15.95 3.60 0.63
CA VAL A 158 -15.06 4.53 1.33
C VAL A 158 -15.69 5.91 1.50
N THR A 159 -15.51 6.49 2.69
CA THR A 159 -16.00 7.83 3.07
C THR A 159 -14.88 8.70 3.60
N GLN A 160 -15.07 10.01 3.60
CA GLN A 160 -14.14 10.98 4.19
C GLN A 160 -13.82 10.64 5.65
N GLU A 161 -14.81 10.25 6.43
CA GLU A 161 -14.63 9.89 7.84
C GLU A 161 -13.74 8.65 8.02
N GLN A 162 -13.94 7.62 7.19
CA GLN A 162 -13.11 6.41 7.22
C GLN A 162 -11.65 6.71 6.82
N VAL A 163 -11.44 7.56 5.83
CA VAL A 163 -10.10 8.02 5.44
C VAL A 163 -9.43 8.77 6.58
N LEU A 164 -10.15 9.69 7.22
CA LEU A 164 -9.64 10.46 8.36
C LEU A 164 -9.39 9.59 9.59
N SER A 165 -10.26 8.61 9.85
CA SER A 165 -10.05 7.59 10.89
C SER A 165 -8.78 6.78 10.64
N SER A 166 -8.52 6.39 9.38
CA SER A 166 -7.30 5.68 9.00
C SER A 166 -6.04 6.56 9.16
N ALA A 167 -6.13 7.85 8.83
CA ALA A 167 -5.02 8.79 9.04
C ALA A 167 -4.70 8.96 10.54
N ARG A 168 -5.71 9.13 11.37
CA ARG A 168 -5.54 9.20 12.84
C ARG A 168 -4.97 7.91 13.39
N ALA A 169 -5.49 6.76 12.96
CA ALA A 169 -4.99 5.46 13.37
C ALA A 169 -3.51 5.24 12.99
N MET A 170 -3.06 5.74 11.84
CA MET A 170 -1.64 5.68 11.44
C MET A 170 -0.75 6.43 12.43
N VAL A 171 -1.20 7.57 12.96
CA VAL A 171 -0.45 8.35 13.95
C VAL A 171 -0.58 7.73 15.35
N GLU A 172 -1.79 7.43 15.79
CA GLU A 172 -2.08 6.96 17.15
C GLU A 172 -1.53 5.56 17.45
N SER A 173 -1.47 4.69 16.44
CA SER A 173 -0.86 3.36 16.56
C SER A 173 0.67 3.38 16.55
N GLY A 174 1.29 4.54 16.22
CA GLY A 174 2.72 4.70 16.09
C GLY A 174 3.28 4.31 14.70
N LEU A 175 2.46 3.90 13.73
CA LEU A 175 2.95 3.57 12.39
C LEU A 175 3.73 4.73 11.75
N ALA A 176 3.28 5.98 11.94
CA ALA A 176 3.98 7.17 11.44
C ALA A 176 5.41 7.28 12.02
N ASP A 177 5.63 6.85 13.27
CA ASP A 177 6.94 6.83 13.92
C ASP A 177 7.90 5.78 13.31
N HIS A 178 7.39 4.88 12.45
CA HIS A 178 8.13 3.89 11.69
C HIS A 178 8.29 4.24 10.20
N GLY A 179 7.79 5.41 9.77
CA GLY A 179 7.97 5.94 8.40
C GLY A 179 6.79 5.77 7.46
N TRP A 180 5.65 5.22 7.92
CA TRP A 180 4.42 5.18 7.14
C TRP A 180 3.87 6.60 6.97
N SER A 181 3.53 6.99 5.72
CA SER A 181 3.25 8.39 5.45
C SER A 181 2.14 8.68 4.44
N TYR A 182 1.72 7.74 3.60
CA TYR A 182 0.68 7.96 2.59
C TYR A 182 -0.68 7.45 3.05
N ILE A 183 -1.72 8.26 2.84
CA ILE A 183 -3.15 7.91 3.01
C ILE A 183 -3.79 8.02 1.64
N ASN A 184 -3.99 6.88 0.97
CA ASN A 184 -4.46 6.85 -0.42
C ASN A 184 -5.96 6.51 -0.48
N ILE A 185 -6.73 7.42 -1.06
CA ILE A 185 -8.15 7.25 -1.36
C ILE A 185 -8.26 6.54 -2.70
N ASP A 186 -8.79 5.33 -2.70
CA ASP A 186 -9.04 4.55 -3.91
C ASP A 186 -10.35 4.96 -4.61
N ASP A 187 -10.85 4.17 -5.56
CA ASP A 187 -12.09 4.40 -6.31
C ASP A 187 -13.31 4.55 -5.39
N GLY A 188 -14.20 5.48 -5.71
CA GLY A 188 -15.44 5.70 -4.97
C GLY A 188 -15.62 7.11 -4.40
N TRP A 189 -14.67 8.01 -4.60
CA TRP A 189 -14.76 9.40 -4.15
C TRP A 189 -15.39 10.34 -5.19
N GLN A 190 -15.38 9.96 -6.46
CA GLN A 190 -15.69 10.80 -7.61
C GLN A 190 -17.20 11.10 -7.68
N GLY A 191 -17.53 12.38 -7.85
CA GLY A 191 -18.85 12.90 -8.14
C GLY A 191 -18.97 13.32 -9.61
N LYS A 192 -19.52 14.51 -9.87
CA LYS A 192 -19.68 15.08 -11.23
C LYS A 192 -18.56 16.05 -11.54
N ARG A 193 -18.32 16.30 -12.83
CA ARG A 193 -17.43 17.40 -13.24
C ARG A 193 -18.05 18.74 -12.94
N GLY A 194 -17.20 19.69 -12.62
CA GLY A 194 -17.61 21.05 -12.29
C GLY A 194 -16.50 21.87 -11.65
N GLY A 195 -16.91 22.87 -10.90
CA GLY A 195 -15.97 23.79 -10.23
C GLY A 195 -15.20 24.67 -11.21
N LYS A 196 -14.13 25.29 -10.71
CA LYS A 196 -13.31 26.29 -11.45
C LYS A 196 -12.66 25.70 -12.70
N HIS A 197 -12.28 24.43 -12.66
CA HIS A 197 -11.53 23.76 -13.74
C HIS A 197 -12.39 22.82 -14.61
N ASN A 198 -13.69 22.69 -14.34
CA ASN A 198 -14.51 21.60 -14.90
C ASN A 198 -13.91 20.21 -14.63
N ALA A 199 -13.28 20.04 -13.47
CA ALA A 199 -12.65 18.83 -13.00
C ALA A 199 -13.64 17.92 -12.25
N ILE A 200 -13.25 16.68 -11.99
CA ILE A 200 -14.01 15.76 -11.14
C ILE A 200 -14.12 16.37 -9.73
N GLN A 201 -15.34 16.65 -9.29
CA GLN A 201 -15.62 17.07 -7.92
C GLN A 201 -15.89 15.85 -7.03
N PRO A 202 -15.63 15.92 -5.72
CA PRO A 202 -15.95 14.82 -4.82
C PRO A 202 -17.48 14.61 -4.73
N ASN A 203 -17.88 13.39 -4.44
CA ASN A 203 -19.27 13.05 -4.18
C ASN A 203 -19.68 13.37 -2.73
N THR A 204 -20.95 13.09 -2.37
CA THR A 204 -21.50 13.41 -1.03
C THR A 204 -20.82 12.68 0.13
N LYS A 205 -20.09 11.59 -0.14
CA LYS A 205 -19.28 10.88 0.87
C LYS A 205 -18.00 11.63 1.25
N PHE A 206 -17.60 12.63 0.43
CA PHE A 206 -16.42 13.47 0.62
C PHE A 206 -16.81 14.95 0.55
N PRO A 207 -17.52 15.47 1.55
CA PRO A 207 -18.11 16.81 1.52
C PRO A 207 -17.06 17.94 1.52
N ASP A 208 -15.84 17.69 2.00
CA ASP A 208 -14.73 18.67 2.03
C ASP A 208 -13.39 17.99 1.74
N MET A 209 -13.13 17.66 0.48
CA MET A 209 -11.88 17.03 0.06
C MET A 209 -10.66 17.91 0.38
N LYS A 210 -10.75 19.22 0.17
CA LYS A 210 -9.63 20.12 0.46
C LYS A 210 -9.33 20.21 1.96
N GLY A 211 -10.37 20.27 2.79
CA GLY A 211 -10.21 20.22 4.25
C GLY A 211 -9.64 18.90 4.73
N LEU A 212 -10.10 17.78 4.17
CA LEU A 212 -9.56 16.45 4.46
C LEU A 212 -8.05 16.37 4.18
N VAL A 213 -7.62 16.79 2.98
CA VAL A 213 -6.20 16.77 2.59
C VAL A 213 -5.37 17.62 3.54
N ARG A 214 -5.85 18.85 3.87
CA ARG A 214 -5.16 19.73 4.82
C ARG A 214 -5.04 19.09 6.21
N GLU A 215 -6.11 18.50 6.74
CA GLU A 215 -6.08 17.86 8.07
C GLU A 215 -5.08 16.70 8.11
N ILE A 216 -4.98 15.92 7.03
CA ILE A 216 -3.99 14.83 6.92
C ILE A 216 -2.56 15.38 6.80
N HIS A 217 -2.33 16.47 6.04
CA HIS A 217 -1.04 17.15 6.00
C HIS A 217 -0.64 17.73 7.37
N ASP A 218 -1.62 18.25 8.12
CA ASP A 218 -1.41 18.75 9.47
C ASP A 218 -1.02 17.64 10.48
N MET A 219 -1.28 16.38 10.16
CA MET A 219 -0.75 15.22 10.89
C MET A 219 0.68 14.84 10.43
N GLY A 220 1.23 15.48 9.40
CA GLY A 220 2.54 15.15 8.82
C GLY A 220 2.50 13.99 7.82
N LEU A 221 1.31 13.59 7.37
CA LEU A 221 1.06 12.55 6.38
C LEU A 221 0.79 13.15 4.99
N ARG A 222 0.78 12.31 3.95
CA ARG A 222 0.52 12.68 2.57
C ARG A 222 -0.75 12.01 2.07
N VAL A 223 -1.38 12.60 1.04
CA VAL A 223 -2.67 12.13 0.54
C VAL A 223 -2.56 11.69 -0.91
N GLY A 224 -3.08 10.49 -1.19
CA GLY A 224 -3.24 9.99 -2.55
C GLY A 224 -4.69 9.95 -2.99
N ILE A 225 -4.88 9.92 -4.31
CA ILE A 225 -6.17 9.84 -4.96
C ILE A 225 -6.15 8.82 -6.10
N TYR A 226 -7.32 8.41 -6.57
CA TYR A 226 -7.50 7.45 -7.65
C TYR A 226 -8.19 8.10 -8.85
N SER A 227 -7.78 7.73 -10.07
CA SER A 227 -8.50 8.02 -11.31
C SER A 227 -8.22 6.97 -12.39
N THR A 228 -8.79 7.18 -13.58
CA THR A 228 -8.66 6.32 -14.77
C THR A 228 -8.76 7.17 -16.04
N PRO A 229 -8.12 6.78 -17.16
CA PRO A 229 -8.34 7.43 -18.47
C PRO A 229 -9.66 7.03 -19.13
N TRP A 230 -10.39 6.09 -18.58
CA TRP A 230 -11.73 5.74 -19.09
C TRP A 230 -12.76 6.82 -18.77
N ILE A 231 -13.90 6.75 -19.41
CA ILE A 231 -15.05 7.62 -19.09
C ILE A 231 -15.68 7.27 -17.74
N GLY A 232 -15.49 6.03 -17.27
CA GLY A 232 -15.93 5.55 -15.96
C GLY A 232 -14.91 4.65 -15.32
N THR A 233 -14.91 4.62 -13.97
CA THR A 233 -14.02 3.81 -13.14
C THR A 233 -14.53 2.39 -12.95
N TYR A 234 -13.72 1.50 -12.35
CA TYR A 234 -14.16 0.15 -11.99
C TYR A 234 -15.34 0.14 -10.99
N ALA A 235 -15.44 1.13 -10.11
CA ALA A 235 -16.58 1.30 -9.20
C ALA A 235 -17.77 2.05 -9.82
N ALA A 236 -17.76 2.28 -11.15
CA ALA A 236 -18.78 3.01 -11.90
C ALA A 236 -18.96 4.48 -11.45
N HIS A 237 -17.86 5.14 -11.16
CA HIS A 237 -17.76 6.59 -11.05
C HIS A 237 -17.16 7.18 -12.30
N ILE A 238 -17.12 8.52 -12.45
CA ILE A 238 -16.54 9.14 -13.64
C ILE A 238 -15.00 9.06 -13.61
N GLY A 239 -14.42 8.91 -14.80
CA GLY A 239 -12.98 8.97 -15.03
C GLY A 239 -12.53 10.30 -15.63
N SER A 240 -11.24 10.37 -16.00
CA SER A 240 -10.62 11.60 -16.54
C SER A 240 -11.00 11.88 -18.00
N TYR A 241 -11.77 11.01 -18.65
CA TYR A 241 -12.26 11.22 -20.02
C TYR A 241 -13.79 11.28 -20.06
N SER A 242 -14.33 11.75 -21.19
CA SER A 242 -15.78 11.87 -21.43
C SER A 242 -16.14 11.59 -22.88
N ASP A 243 -17.41 11.21 -23.10
CA ASP A 243 -18.02 11.04 -24.43
C ASP A 243 -18.30 12.37 -25.14
N ASN A 244 -18.24 13.49 -24.44
CA ASN A 244 -18.60 14.80 -24.98
C ASN A 244 -17.71 15.92 -24.45
N PRO A 245 -17.61 17.05 -25.16
CA PRO A 245 -16.68 18.13 -24.82
C PRO A 245 -17.04 18.88 -23.55
N ASP A 246 -18.25 18.74 -23.03
CA ASP A 246 -18.70 19.43 -21.81
C ASP A 246 -18.33 18.61 -20.54
N GLY A 247 -17.84 17.39 -20.72
CA GLY A 247 -17.50 16.48 -19.63
C GLY A 247 -18.71 15.89 -18.91
N VAL A 248 -19.89 15.96 -19.55
CA VAL A 248 -21.13 15.40 -19.01
C VAL A 248 -21.32 13.99 -19.55
N ASN A 249 -21.15 13.00 -18.71
CA ASN A 249 -21.28 11.60 -19.11
C ASN A 249 -22.77 11.22 -19.30
N GLU A 250 -23.13 10.76 -20.50
CA GLU A 250 -24.52 10.41 -20.86
C GLU A 250 -25.09 9.28 -20.01
N TRP A 251 -24.26 8.33 -19.59
CA TRP A 251 -24.68 7.24 -18.73
C TRP A 251 -25.11 7.72 -17.33
N ILE A 252 -24.54 8.82 -16.81
CA ILE A 252 -25.00 9.49 -15.58
C ILE A 252 -26.42 10.04 -15.78
N LYS A 253 -26.69 10.72 -16.92
CA LYS A 253 -28.02 11.24 -17.23
C LYS A 253 -29.10 10.15 -17.32
N LYS A 254 -28.70 8.94 -17.74
CA LYS A 254 -29.58 7.77 -17.79
C LYS A 254 -29.84 7.15 -16.41
N GLY A 255 -29.37 7.76 -15.33
CA GLY A 255 -29.53 7.26 -13.97
C GLY A 255 -28.75 5.98 -13.68
N ARG A 256 -27.78 5.63 -14.52
CA ARG A 256 -26.97 4.43 -14.38
C ARG A 256 -25.82 4.59 -13.39
N HIS A 257 -25.47 5.83 -13.10
CA HIS A 257 -24.40 6.17 -12.19
C HIS A 257 -24.71 7.45 -11.41
N ASN A 258 -24.35 7.42 -10.14
CA ASN A 258 -24.26 8.55 -9.23
C ASN A 258 -23.47 8.09 -7.99
N GLU A 259 -23.25 8.98 -7.05
CA GLU A 259 -22.61 8.69 -5.78
C GLU A 259 -23.28 7.59 -4.94
N HIS A 260 -24.53 7.25 -5.26
CA HIS A 260 -25.31 6.21 -4.60
C HIS A 260 -25.49 4.95 -5.47
N TYR A 261 -24.82 4.84 -6.60
CA TYR A 261 -24.96 3.69 -7.48
C TYR A 261 -24.56 2.40 -6.75
N ARG A 262 -25.56 1.56 -6.50
CA ARG A 262 -25.36 0.22 -5.96
C ARG A 262 -25.30 -0.76 -7.12
N TYR A 263 -24.23 -1.50 -7.20
CA TYR A 263 -24.04 -2.59 -8.18
C TYR A 263 -25.07 -3.70 -8.13
N GLN A 264 -25.83 -3.77 -7.05
CA GLN A 264 -26.88 -4.74 -6.85
C GLN A 264 -28.21 -4.12 -7.24
N LYS A 265 -28.46 -4.02 -8.53
CA LYS A 265 -29.81 -4.26 -9.02
C LYS A 265 -29.97 -5.77 -9.00
N GLU A 266 -30.83 -6.30 -8.13
CA GLU A 266 -31.21 -7.71 -8.14
C GLU A 266 -31.53 -8.11 -9.60
N GLY A 267 -30.80 -9.08 -10.15
CA GLY A 267 -30.97 -9.57 -11.52
C GLY A 267 -30.23 -8.81 -12.64
N GLY A 268 -29.44 -7.75 -12.34
CA GLY A 268 -28.59 -7.07 -13.33
C GLY A 268 -27.32 -7.84 -13.67
N ASN A 269 -26.96 -7.93 -14.95
CA ASN A 269 -25.68 -8.50 -15.35
C ASN A 269 -24.58 -7.46 -15.15
N TYR A 270 -23.92 -7.50 -13.99
CA TYR A 270 -22.82 -6.63 -13.56
C TYR A 270 -21.76 -6.36 -14.65
N TRP A 271 -21.33 -7.39 -15.37
CA TRP A 271 -20.30 -7.28 -16.39
C TRP A 271 -20.79 -6.57 -17.66
N LYS A 272 -22.03 -6.76 -18.03
CA LYS A 272 -22.63 -6.11 -19.19
C LYS A 272 -22.81 -4.62 -18.99
N ASP A 273 -23.23 -4.21 -17.79
CA ASP A 273 -23.45 -2.79 -17.47
C ASP A 273 -22.11 -2.04 -17.31
N ARG A 274 -21.02 -2.74 -16.95
CA ARG A 274 -19.66 -2.15 -16.80
C ARG A 274 -19.00 -1.85 -18.14
N THR A 275 -19.17 -2.67 -19.16
CA THR A 275 -18.53 -2.48 -20.47
C THR A 275 -18.91 -1.17 -21.14
N GLU A 276 -20.05 -0.57 -20.79
CA GLU A 276 -20.47 0.73 -21.31
C GLU A 276 -19.62 1.91 -20.79
N VAL A 277 -18.93 1.75 -19.67
CA VAL A 277 -18.14 2.82 -19.03
C VAL A 277 -16.63 2.56 -19.06
N TRP A 278 -16.21 1.33 -19.39
CA TRP A 278 -14.81 0.94 -19.46
C TRP A 278 -14.23 1.11 -20.86
N HIS A 279 -14.27 2.31 -21.36
CA HIS A 279 -13.64 2.66 -22.61
C HIS A 279 -13.08 4.08 -22.56
N LEU A 280 -12.15 4.35 -23.46
CA LEU A 280 -11.56 5.65 -23.65
C LEU A 280 -12.57 6.55 -24.37
N GLY A 281 -12.86 7.71 -23.80
CA GLY A 281 -13.66 8.73 -24.44
C GLY A 281 -12.83 9.58 -25.40
N PRO A 282 -13.46 10.32 -26.32
CA PRO A 282 -12.74 11.20 -27.24
C PRO A 282 -12.26 12.53 -26.60
N TYR A 283 -12.72 12.87 -25.40
CA TYR A 283 -12.42 14.14 -24.75
C TYR A 283 -11.68 13.92 -23.43
N SER A 284 -10.44 14.39 -23.37
CA SER A 284 -9.59 14.35 -22.18
C SER A 284 -9.89 15.53 -21.25
N PHE A 285 -9.94 15.26 -19.95
CA PHE A 285 -10.01 16.26 -18.88
C PHE A 285 -8.83 16.11 -17.90
N VAL A 286 -7.79 15.40 -18.30
CA VAL A 286 -6.61 15.11 -17.47
C VAL A 286 -5.98 16.39 -16.90
N GLU A 287 -5.77 17.42 -17.72
CA GLU A 287 -5.23 18.69 -17.24
C GLU A 287 -6.13 19.39 -16.22
N ALA A 288 -7.46 19.33 -16.45
CA ALA A 288 -8.45 19.92 -15.54
C ALA A 288 -8.42 19.22 -14.16
N ASP A 289 -8.41 17.89 -14.19
CA ASP A 289 -8.37 17.06 -12.99
C ASP A 289 -7.06 17.28 -12.21
N VAL A 290 -5.93 17.28 -12.91
CA VAL A 290 -4.60 17.49 -12.30
C VAL A 290 -4.49 18.88 -11.66
N LYS A 291 -4.98 19.95 -12.31
CA LYS A 291 -5.03 21.30 -11.71
C LYS A 291 -5.84 21.31 -10.41
N GLN A 292 -6.98 20.64 -10.40
CA GLN A 292 -7.81 20.53 -9.20
C GLN A 292 -7.11 19.74 -8.09
N TRP A 293 -6.45 18.62 -8.41
CA TRP A 293 -5.71 17.82 -7.43
C TRP A 293 -4.52 18.60 -6.85
N GLY A 294 -3.82 19.39 -7.67
CA GLY A 294 -2.78 20.29 -7.22
C GLY A 294 -3.30 21.33 -6.21
N GLU A 295 -4.48 21.94 -6.46
CA GLU A 295 -5.13 22.88 -5.54
C GLU A 295 -5.63 22.22 -4.24
N TRP A 296 -5.95 20.93 -4.26
CA TRP A 296 -6.29 20.18 -3.06
C TRP A 296 -5.05 19.79 -2.25
N GLY A 297 -3.90 19.63 -2.92
CA GLY A 297 -2.66 19.22 -2.27
C GLY A 297 -2.36 17.73 -2.39
N ILE A 298 -2.82 17.05 -3.44
CA ILE A 298 -2.60 15.61 -3.64
C ILE A 298 -1.12 15.31 -3.88
N ASP A 299 -0.61 14.23 -3.26
CA ASP A 299 0.79 13.78 -3.26
C ASP A 299 1.01 12.43 -3.95
N TYR A 300 -0.06 11.72 -4.28
CA TYR A 300 0.01 10.38 -4.88
C TYR A 300 -1.20 10.18 -5.80
N LEU A 301 -0.99 9.57 -6.97
CA LEU A 301 -2.06 9.20 -7.89
C LEU A 301 -1.97 7.70 -8.21
N LYS A 302 -3.02 6.93 -7.90
CA LYS A 302 -3.27 5.63 -8.51
C LYS A 302 -4.08 5.83 -9.78
N TYR A 303 -3.49 5.52 -10.94
CA TYR A 303 -4.15 5.64 -12.25
C TYR A 303 -4.38 4.25 -12.83
N ASP A 304 -5.66 3.90 -13.07
CA ASP A 304 -6.07 2.49 -13.10
C ASP A 304 -6.96 2.17 -14.32
N TRP A 305 -6.42 1.37 -15.23
CA TRP A 305 -7.17 0.79 -16.36
C TRP A 305 -6.42 -0.43 -16.91
N ASN A 306 -7.05 -1.19 -17.80
CA ASN A 306 -6.44 -2.34 -18.46
C ASN A 306 -7.00 -2.50 -19.89
N PRO A 307 -6.13 -2.69 -20.92
CA PRO A 307 -4.66 -2.68 -20.82
C PRO A 307 -4.08 -1.28 -20.66
N LEU A 308 -2.96 -1.17 -19.97
CA LEU A 308 -2.18 0.07 -19.93
C LEU A 308 -1.63 0.38 -21.32
N ASP A 309 -1.61 1.66 -21.70
CA ASP A 309 -1.03 2.13 -22.94
C ASP A 309 -0.15 3.37 -22.74
N TYR A 310 0.82 3.51 -23.61
CA TYR A 310 1.81 4.57 -23.55
C TYR A 310 1.23 5.98 -23.61
N TYR A 311 0.22 6.21 -24.45
CA TYR A 311 -0.34 7.55 -24.67
C TYR A 311 -0.92 8.12 -23.38
N HIS A 312 -1.82 7.38 -22.73
CA HIS A 312 -2.49 7.85 -21.52
C HIS A 312 -1.58 7.90 -20.29
N VAL A 313 -0.59 6.99 -20.22
CA VAL A 313 0.46 7.07 -19.19
C VAL A 313 1.25 8.35 -19.34
N LYS A 314 1.71 8.66 -20.57
CA LYS A 314 2.50 9.86 -20.84
C LYS A 314 1.69 11.15 -20.66
N GLU A 315 0.45 11.19 -21.13
CA GLU A 315 -0.44 12.35 -20.96
C GLU A 315 -0.61 12.73 -19.49
N MET A 316 -0.92 11.75 -18.64
CA MET A 316 -1.06 11.98 -17.21
C MET A 316 0.28 12.39 -16.57
N HIS A 317 1.39 11.72 -16.93
CA HIS A 317 2.73 12.12 -16.48
C HIS A 317 3.02 13.58 -16.80
N ASP A 318 2.83 13.98 -18.05
CA ASP A 318 3.12 15.35 -18.49
C ASP A 318 2.25 16.38 -17.75
N ALA A 319 0.98 16.06 -17.54
CA ALA A 319 0.07 16.90 -16.76
C ALA A 319 0.52 17.03 -15.29
N LEU A 320 0.87 15.93 -14.62
CA LEU A 320 1.36 15.96 -13.23
C LEU A 320 2.65 16.77 -13.09
N ARG A 321 3.52 16.75 -14.12
CA ARG A 321 4.76 17.54 -14.15
C ARG A 321 4.55 19.05 -14.26
N THR A 322 3.35 19.51 -14.61
CA THR A 322 3.00 20.95 -14.63
C THR A 322 2.76 21.54 -13.23
N LEU A 323 2.55 20.68 -12.24
CA LEU A 323 2.29 21.11 -10.87
C LEU A 323 3.58 21.60 -10.19
N ASP A 324 3.44 22.54 -9.27
CA ASP A 324 4.50 23.03 -8.37
C ASP A 324 4.61 22.19 -7.08
N ARG A 325 4.20 20.92 -7.17
CA ARG A 325 4.30 19.89 -6.14
C ARG A 325 4.61 18.54 -6.73
N ASP A 326 5.16 17.66 -5.93
CA ASP A 326 5.46 16.29 -6.34
C ASP A 326 4.25 15.39 -6.11
N VAL A 327 3.93 14.59 -7.12
CA VAL A 327 2.89 13.56 -7.05
C VAL A 327 3.51 12.23 -7.45
N VAL A 328 3.52 11.27 -6.53
CA VAL A 328 3.94 9.89 -6.84
C VAL A 328 2.91 9.29 -7.78
N TYR A 329 3.35 8.94 -8.98
CA TYR A 329 2.49 8.40 -10.03
C TYR A 329 2.57 6.87 -10.07
N SER A 330 1.46 6.20 -9.77
CA SER A 330 1.34 4.75 -9.68
C SER A 330 0.33 4.23 -10.70
N LEU A 331 0.79 3.33 -11.57
CA LEU A 331 -0.04 2.62 -12.55
C LEU A 331 -0.63 1.37 -11.93
N SER A 332 -1.91 1.10 -12.16
CA SER A 332 -2.59 -0.08 -11.64
C SER A 332 -3.01 -1.03 -12.77
N ASN A 333 -3.19 -2.31 -12.40
CA ASN A 333 -3.67 -3.43 -13.20
C ASN A 333 -2.72 -3.99 -14.28
N SER A 334 -1.88 -4.95 -13.86
CA SER A 334 -1.17 -5.88 -14.74
C SER A 334 -0.40 -5.19 -15.87
N ALA A 335 0.51 -4.30 -15.51
CA ALA A 335 1.34 -3.59 -16.49
C ALA A 335 2.00 -4.56 -17.48
N PRO A 336 1.82 -4.36 -18.81
CA PRO A 336 2.46 -5.19 -19.81
C PRO A 336 3.99 -5.17 -19.67
N TYR A 337 4.59 -6.34 -19.48
CA TYR A 337 6.04 -6.47 -19.27
C TYR A 337 6.86 -5.96 -20.45
N GLY A 338 6.37 -6.14 -21.69
CA GLY A 338 7.05 -5.68 -22.89
C GLY A 338 7.29 -4.17 -22.94
N ASP A 339 6.47 -3.41 -22.21
CA ASP A 339 6.52 -1.95 -22.16
C ASP A 339 7.14 -1.43 -20.84
N ALA A 340 7.76 -2.28 -20.04
CA ALA A 340 8.39 -1.93 -18.77
C ALA A 340 9.32 -0.71 -18.84
N PRO A 341 10.14 -0.50 -19.89
CA PRO A 341 10.92 0.72 -20.03
C PRO A 341 10.07 2.00 -20.08
N GLN A 342 8.85 1.93 -20.59
CA GLN A 342 7.91 3.06 -20.63
C GLN A 342 7.34 3.35 -19.24
N TRP A 343 6.93 2.29 -18.54
CA TRP A 343 6.42 2.42 -17.16
C TRP A 343 7.49 3.03 -16.26
N MET A 344 8.71 2.51 -16.29
CA MET A 344 9.85 3.06 -15.57
C MET A 344 10.14 4.53 -15.94
N ARG A 345 9.96 4.94 -17.20
CA ARG A 345 10.23 6.31 -17.63
C ARG A 345 9.19 7.33 -17.17
N TYR A 346 7.93 6.94 -17.11
CA TYR A 346 6.80 7.86 -16.93
C TYR A 346 6.04 7.69 -15.62
N SER A 347 6.40 6.70 -14.80
CA SER A 347 5.74 6.50 -13.51
C SER A 347 6.74 6.13 -12.41
N ASN A 348 6.32 6.29 -11.16
CA ASN A 348 7.11 5.89 -9.99
C ASN A 348 6.80 4.46 -9.54
N CYS A 349 5.58 3.98 -9.78
CA CYS A 349 5.17 2.63 -9.46
C CYS A 349 4.31 2.05 -10.59
N TRP A 350 4.34 0.71 -10.75
CA TRP A 350 3.42 0.00 -11.66
C TRP A 350 3.06 -1.36 -11.10
N ARG A 351 1.76 -1.65 -11.08
CA ARG A 351 1.22 -2.95 -10.69
C ARG A 351 1.65 -4.02 -11.68
N THR A 352 2.27 -5.07 -11.19
CA THR A 352 2.86 -6.14 -12.01
C THR A 352 1.88 -7.25 -12.35
N THR A 353 0.78 -7.36 -11.59
CA THR A 353 -0.25 -8.40 -11.70
C THR A 353 -1.65 -7.80 -11.51
N GLY A 354 -2.68 -8.63 -11.68
CA GLY A 354 -4.04 -8.35 -11.21
C GLY A 354 -4.12 -8.25 -9.68
N ASP A 355 -5.34 -8.05 -9.17
CA ASP A 355 -5.57 -7.77 -7.75
C ASP A 355 -5.24 -8.95 -6.84
N ILE A 356 -4.54 -8.65 -5.75
CA ILE A 356 -4.19 -9.57 -4.69
C ILE A 356 -5.42 -9.93 -3.84
N ARG A 357 -5.39 -11.15 -3.27
CA ARG A 357 -6.35 -11.64 -2.27
C ARG A 357 -5.60 -12.11 -1.04
N ASP A 358 -6.29 -12.17 0.07
CA ASP A 358 -5.77 -12.61 1.36
C ASP A 358 -5.75 -14.15 1.48
N THR A 359 -5.17 -14.81 0.47
CA THR A 359 -4.93 -16.25 0.45
C THR A 359 -3.49 -16.57 0.09
N TRP A 360 -3.00 -17.71 0.55
CA TRP A 360 -1.63 -18.15 0.25
C TRP A 360 -1.36 -18.26 -1.25
N GLU A 361 -2.29 -18.80 -2.01
CA GLU A 361 -2.15 -18.94 -3.46
C GLU A 361 -1.95 -17.57 -4.12
N SER A 362 -2.70 -16.56 -3.68
CA SER A 362 -2.61 -15.22 -4.22
C SER A 362 -1.26 -14.58 -3.88
N ILE A 363 -0.90 -14.47 -2.59
CA ILE A 363 0.36 -13.83 -2.18
C ILE A 363 1.58 -14.55 -2.72
N SER A 364 1.57 -15.89 -2.75
CA SER A 364 2.72 -16.67 -3.22
C SER A 364 2.89 -16.59 -4.73
N SER A 365 1.81 -16.71 -5.51
CA SER A 365 1.89 -16.60 -6.98
C SER A 365 2.31 -15.21 -7.43
N ILE A 366 1.85 -14.16 -6.75
CA ILE A 366 2.23 -12.78 -7.05
C ILE A 366 3.67 -12.49 -6.61
N GLY A 367 3.98 -12.73 -5.34
CA GLY A 367 5.26 -12.34 -4.75
C GLY A 367 6.46 -13.06 -5.37
N PHE A 368 6.37 -14.38 -5.55
CA PHE A 368 7.45 -15.17 -6.13
C PHE A 368 7.54 -15.11 -7.68
N SER A 369 6.74 -14.28 -8.33
CA SER A 369 6.82 -14.02 -9.79
C SER A 369 7.52 -12.71 -10.16
N GLN A 370 8.06 -11.99 -9.17
CA GLN A 370 8.58 -10.63 -9.37
C GLN A 370 10.00 -10.57 -9.97
N ASP A 371 10.72 -11.67 -10.06
CA ASP A 371 12.12 -11.72 -10.49
C ASP A 371 12.35 -11.07 -11.87
N ARG A 372 11.41 -11.22 -12.78
CA ARG A 372 11.49 -10.63 -14.13
C ARG A 372 11.51 -9.09 -14.12
N TRP A 373 10.98 -8.44 -13.07
CA TRP A 373 10.93 -6.99 -12.96
C TRP A 373 12.22 -6.36 -12.43
N LEU A 374 13.14 -7.17 -11.92
CA LEU A 374 14.44 -6.73 -11.40
C LEU A 374 15.16 -5.69 -12.27
N PRO A 375 15.23 -5.79 -13.62
CA PRO A 375 15.95 -4.82 -14.44
C PRO A 375 15.36 -3.40 -14.42
N PHE A 376 14.11 -3.26 -13.98
CA PHE A 376 13.37 -2.01 -14.01
C PHE A 376 13.17 -1.40 -12.61
N ASN A 377 13.41 -2.18 -11.54
CA ASN A 377 13.24 -1.77 -10.15
C ASN A 377 14.49 -1.03 -9.65
N ARG A 378 14.34 0.25 -9.28
CA ARG A 378 15.44 1.12 -8.81
C ARG A 378 14.89 2.35 -8.09
N PRO A 379 15.71 3.13 -7.34
CA PRO A 379 15.27 4.38 -6.73
C PRO A 379 14.47 5.27 -7.70
N GLY A 380 13.29 5.71 -7.28
CA GLY A 380 12.32 6.47 -8.08
C GLY A 380 11.32 5.64 -8.88
N HIS A 381 11.57 4.32 -9.07
CA HIS A 381 10.80 3.46 -9.95
C HIS A 381 10.64 2.05 -9.36
N TRP A 382 9.39 1.64 -9.03
CA TRP A 382 9.11 0.47 -8.23
C TRP A 382 8.08 -0.45 -8.88
N ALA A 383 8.46 -1.69 -9.09
CA ALA A 383 7.53 -2.77 -9.42
C ALA A 383 6.62 -3.05 -8.21
N ASP A 384 5.32 -3.02 -8.40
CA ASP A 384 4.32 -3.12 -7.33
C ASP A 384 3.56 -4.46 -7.41
N PRO A 385 3.82 -5.40 -6.49
CA PRO A 385 3.10 -6.67 -6.41
C PRO A 385 1.75 -6.57 -5.69
N ASP A 386 1.23 -5.36 -5.48
CA ASP A 386 -0.01 -5.03 -4.78
C ASP A 386 0.11 -4.94 -3.25
N MET A 387 -1.02 -4.66 -2.62
CA MET A 387 -1.16 -4.24 -1.23
C MET A 387 -0.83 -5.34 -0.21
N LEU A 388 -0.63 -4.92 1.04
CA LEU A 388 -0.48 -5.81 2.17
C LEU A 388 -1.88 -6.23 2.68
N VAL A 389 -2.23 -7.51 2.47
CA VAL A 389 -3.55 -8.08 2.82
C VAL A 389 -3.52 -8.78 4.17
N ILE A 390 -3.14 -8.03 5.21
CA ILE A 390 -3.04 -8.48 6.61
C ILE A 390 -4.11 -7.80 7.47
N GLY A 391 -4.37 -8.28 8.68
CA GLY A 391 -5.34 -7.66 9.61
C GLY A 391 -6.78 -7.73 9.11
N MET A 392 -7.58 -6.68 9.37
CA MET A 392 -9.00 -6.61 9.00
C MET A 392 -9.18 -6.09 7.57
N VAL A 393 -9.52 -6.98 6.65
CA VAL A 393 -9.78 -6.70 5.21
C VAL A 393 -11.23 -7.07 4.86
N GLY A 394 -11.70 -6.84 3.63
CA GLY A 394 -13.08 -7.24 3.28
C GLY A 394 -13.59 -6.75 1.94
N TRP A 395 -12.91 -5.83 1.26
CA TRP A 395 -13.35 -5.25 -0.03
C TRP A 395 -14.79 -4.74 -0.02
N GLY A 396 -15.19 -4.11 1.10
CA GLY A 396 -16.54 -3.58 1.25
C GLY A 396 -16.96 -3.45 2.72
N PRO A 397 -18.27 -3.28 3.00
CA PRO A 397 -18.75 -2.92 4.33
C PRO A 397 -18.65 -4.05 5.38
N LYS A 398 -18.36 -5.29 4.96
CA LYS A 398 -18.21 -6.44 5.86
C LYS A 398 -16.75 -6.84 5.93
N LEU A 399 -16.09 -6.37 6.98
CA LEU A 399 -14.71 -6.76 7.26
C LEU A 399 -14.61 -8.15 7.87
N HIS A 400 -13.51 -8.82 7.59
CA HIS A 400 -13.10 -10.07 8.22
C HIS A 400 -11.59 -10.01 8.50
N TYR A 401 -11.12 -10.81 9.44
CA TYR A 401 -9.68 -10.99 9.62
C TYR A 401 -9.11 -11.72 8.42
N THR A 402 -7.90 -11.34 7.98
CA THR A 402 -7.22 -11.99 6.86
C THR A 402 -7.22 -13.51 6.99
N GLN A 403 -7.39 -14.23 5.88
CA GLN A 403 -7.35 -15.69 5.83
C GLN A 403 -5.92 -16.25 5.94
N LEU A 404 -4.90 -15.36 5.86
CA LEU A 404 -3.50 -15.75 5.99
C LEU A 404 -3.18 -16.18 7.42
N THR A 405 -2.46 -17.30 7.56
CA THR A 405 -1.86 -17.72 8.83
C THR A 405 -0.78 -16.72 9.29
N ALA A 406 -0.30 -16.84 10.52
CA ALA A 406 0.79 -16.00 11.02
C ALA A 406 2.05 -16.13 10.16
N ASP A 407 2.44 -17.36 9.82
CA ASP A 407 3.63 -17.62 9.00
C ASP A 407 3.50 -17.02 7.58
N GLU A 408 2.31 -17.10 6.98
CA GLU A 408 2.02 -16.49 5.68
C GLU A 408 2.05 -14.96 5.73
N GLN A 409 1.58 -14.34 6.82
CA GLN A 409 1.69 -12.89 7.00
C GLN A 409 3.15 -12.45 7.17
N TYR A 410 3.97 -13.20 7.93
CA TYR A 410 5.41 -12.96 8.00
C TYR A 410 6.09 -13.12 6.63
N THR A 411 5.72 -14.14 5.87
CA THR A 411 6.22 -14.36 4.50
C THR A 411 5.84 -13.21 3.58
N HIS A 412 4.60 -12.74 3.64
CA HIS A 412 4.10 -11.64 2.83
C HIS A 412 4.94 -10.36 3.05
N ILE A 413 5.05 -9.88 4.29
CA ILE A 413 5.82 -8.67 4.60
C ILE A 413 7.31 -8.84 4.28
N SER A 414 7.91 -9.99 4.61
CA SER A 414 9.33 -10.26 4.35
C SER A 414 9.66 -10.24 2.86
N LEU A 415 8.80 -10.85 2.04
CA LEU A 415 9.01 -10.92 0.60
C LEU A 415 8.85 -9.54 -0.04
N TRP A 416 7.78 -8.78 0.29
CA TRP A 416 7.61 -7.39 -0.20
C TRP A 416 8.77 -6.49 0.21
N SER A 417 9.30 -6.65 1.42
CA SER A 417 10.48 -5.89 1.87
C SER A 417 11.75 -6.26 1.11
N LEU A 418 11.99 -7.53 0.85
CA LEU A 418 13.12 -7.98 0.04
C LEU A 418 13.00 -7.54 -1.42
N LEU A 419 11.79 -7.52 -1.97
CA LEU A 419 11.53 -7.07 -3.34
C LEU A 419 11.68 -5.55 -3.52
N ALA A 420 11.89 -4.77 -2.46
CA ALA A 420 11.84 -3.30 -2.48
C ALA A 420 10.52 -2.81 -3.12
N ALA A 421 9.42 -3.46 -2.77
CA ALA A 421 8.09 -3.15 -3.28
C ALA A 421 7.46 -1.99 -2.49
N PRO A 422 6.54 -1.21 -3.09
CA PRO A 422 5.64 -0.35 -2.32
C PRO A 422 4.96 -1.14 -1.20
N LEU A 423 4.90 -0.57 -0.01
CA LEU A 423 4.21 -1.16 1.13
C LEU A 423 2.92 -0.36 1.37
N LEU A 424 1.80 -0.85 0.83
CA LEU A 424 0.49 -0.22 0.97
C LEU A 424 -0.43 -1.11 1.81
N ILE A 425 -0.72 -0.68 3.05
CA ILE A 425 -1.60 -1.38 3.98
C ILE A 425 -3.02 -1.40 3.42
N GLY A 426 -3.62 -2.61 3.33
CA GLY A 426 -4.98 -2.80 2.82
C GLY A 426 -6.04 -3.02 3.91
N CYS A 427 -5.67 -3.03 5.19
CA CYS A 427 -6.63 -3.29 6.29
C CYS A 427 -7.22 -2.01 6.87
N ASP A 428 -8.30 -2.16 7.65
CA ASP A 428 -8.81 -1.10 8.51
C ASP A 428 -7.86 -0.89 9.69
N MET A 429 -7.09 0.19 9.64
CA MET A 429 -6.09 0.52 10.66
C MET A 429 -6.70 0.88 12.00
N ALA A 430 -7.96 1.34 12.05
CA ALA A 430 -8.66 1.64 13.31
C ALA A 430 -9.02 0.37 14.09
N GLN A 431 -9.07 -0.78 13.43
CA GLN A 431 -9.33 -2.10 14.03
C GLN A 431 -8.09 -3.02 14.06
N MET A 432 -6.90 -2.44 13.95
CA MET A 432 -5.65 -3.20 13.91
C MET A 432 -5.33 -3.82 15.28
N ASP A 433 -5.14 -5.14 15.30
CA ASP A 433 -4.70 -5.88 16.49
C ASP A 433 -3.19 -5.73 16.74
N ASP A 434 -2.73 -6.17 17.92
CA ASP A 434 -1.32 -6.07 18.31
C ASP A 434 -0.39 -6.88 17.40
N PHE A 435 -0.86 -8.00 16.86
CA PHE A 435 -0.07 -8.81 15.94
C PHE A 435 0.13 -8.08 14.60
N THR A 436 -0.94 -7.59 14.00
CA THR A 436 -0.88 -6.80 12.75
C THR A 436 0.02 -5.57 12.94
N ARG A 437 -0.14 -4.86 14.07
CA ARG A 437 0.73 -3.73 14.41
C ARG A 437 2.20 -4.17 14.50
N SER A 438 2.49 -5.30 15.14
CA SER A 438 3.87 -5.81 15.29
C SER A 438 4.54 -6.15 13.96
N LEU A 439 3.77 -6.58 12.95
CA LEU A 439 4.26 -6.79 11.59
C LEU A 439 4.66 -5.48 10.90
N LEU A 440 3.91 -4.42 11.12
CA LEU A 440 4.05 -3.12 10.46
C LEU A 440 5.00 -2.16 11.19
N THR A 441 5.47 -2.52 12.38
CA THR A 441 6.34 -1.68 13.22
C THR A 441 7.72 -2.30 13.48
N ASN A 442 8.14 -3.29 12.69
CA ASN A 442 9.47 -3.84 12.78
C ASN A 442 10.46 -3.02 11.96
N ASP A 443 11.20 -2.15 12.63
CA ASP A 443 12.14 -1.22 11.96
C ASP A 443 13.24 -1.93 11.17
N GLU A 444 13.70 -3.11 11.61
CA GLU A 444 14.76 -3.84 10.89
C GLU A 444 14.25 -4.46 9.60
N VAL A 445 12.98 -4.88 9.56
CA VAL A 445 12.33 -5.36 8.33
C VAL A 445 12.01 -4.18 7.39
N ILE A 446 11.54 -3.06 7.95
CA ILE A 446 11.29 -1.82 7.19
C ILE A 446 12.60 -1.29 6.60
N ASP A 447 13.70 -1.30 7.35
CA ASP A 447 15.03 -0.87 6.87
C ASP A 447 15.50 -1.68 5.63
N VAL A 448 15.11 -2.96 5.51
CA VAL A 448 15.38 -3.75 4.30
C VAL A 448 14.59 -3.21 3.09
N ASN A 449 13.33 -2.81 3.28
CA ASN A 449 12.52 -2.22 2.22
C ASN A 449 13.00 -0.82 1.83
N GLN A 450 13.34 0.00 2.84
CA GLN A 450 13.69 1.42 2.69
C GLN A 450 15.20 1.66 2.48
N ASP A 451 15.95 0.60 2.16
CA ASP A 451 17.40 0.72 1.91
C ASP A 451 17.68 1.65 0.71
N PRO A 452 18.60 2.65 0.86
CA PRO A 452 18.87 3.66 -0.17
C PRO A 452 19.40 3.10 -1.50
N LEU A 453 19.98 1.90 -1.53
CA LEU A 453 20.36 1.26 -2.80
C LEU A 453 19.15 0.92 -3.66
N GLY A 454 17.96 0.73 -3.04
CA GLY A 454 16.72 0.38 -3.73
C GLY A 454 16.78 -0.95 -4.49
N LEU A 455 17.67 -1.85 -4.12
CA LEU A 455 17.84 -3.13 -4.81
C LEU A 455 16.70 -4.08 -4.50
N GLN A 456 16.17 -4.72 -5.53
CA GLN A 456 15.31 -5.88 -5.39
C GLN A 456 16.17 -7.12 -5.10
N ALA A 457 15.74 -7.97 -4.14
CA ALA A 457 16.40 -9.24 -3.88
C ALA A 457 16.25 -10.20 -5.06
N VAL A 458 17.23 -11.06 -5.22
CA VAL A 458 17.24 -12.11 -6.25
C VAL A 458 17.23 -13.50 -5.61
N PRO A 459 16.65 -14.53 -6.27
CA PRO A 459 16.81 -15.90 -5.81
C PRO A 459 18.26 -16.35 -6.02
N VAL A 460 18.96 -16.63 -4.91
CA VAL A 460 20.33 -17.17 -4.94
C VAL A 460 20.38 -18.68 -4.90
N TRP A 461 19.27 -19.32 -4.52
CA TRP A 461 19.08 -20.76 -4.53
C TRP A 461 17.60 -21.12 -4.54
N GLN A 462 17.24 -22.20 -5.27
CA GLN A 462 15.90 -22.74 -5.29
C GLN A 462 15.92 -24.25 -5.53
N GLN A 463 15.11 -24.98 -4.77
CA GLN A 463 14.85 -26.41 -4.97
C GLN A 463 13.42 -26.76 -4.54
N GLY A 464 12.59 -27.18 -5.48
CA GLY A 464 11.17 -27.43 -5.24
C GLY A 464 10.47 -26.19 -4.68
N ASP A 465 9.84 -26.35 -3.51
CA ASP A 465 9.13 -25.26 -2.82
C ASP A 465 10.02 -24.40 -1.92
N GLN A 466 11.30 -24.67 -1.86
CA GLN A 466 12.25 -23.91 -1.06
C GLN A 466 12.99 -22.91 -1.93
N VAL A 467 13.06 -21.64 -1.50
CA VAL A 467 13.78 -20.59 -2.21
C VAL A 467 14.48 -19.65 -1.22
N ILE A 468 15.70 -19.21 -1.57
CA ILE A 468 16.46 -18.25 -0.80
C ILE A 468 16.65 -17.00 -1.65
N TYR A 469 16.12 -15.89 -1.16
CA TYR A 469 16.34 -14.56 -1.74
C TYR A 469 17.41 -13.81 -0.96
N ALA A 470 18.23 -13.05 -1.67
CA ALA A 470 19.23 -12.19 -1.05
C ALA A 470 19.39 -10.86 -1.79
N LYS A 471 19.73 -9.80 -1.07
CA LYS A 471 20.14 -8.50 -1.61
C LYS A 471 21.20 -7.83 -0.74
N HIS A 472 22.08 -7.05 -1.37
CA HIS A 472 22.97 -6.14 -0.67
C HIS A 472 22.21 -4.94 -0.09
N LEU A 473 22.68 -4.42 1.03
CA LEU A 473 22.23 -3.21 1.68
C LEU A 473 23.34 -2.16 1.65
N GLU A 474 22.96 -0.86 1.79
CA GLU A 474 23.87 0.29 1.68
C GLU A 474 25.09 0.19 2.62
N ASP A 475 24.91 -0.36 3.80
CA ASP A 475 25.97 -0.50 4.80
C ASP A 475 26.94 -1.69 4.57
N GLY A 476 26.80 -2.36 3.42
CA GLY A 476 27.62 -3.51 3.04
C GLY A 476 27.15 -4.85 3.61
N SER A 477 26.10 -4.87 4.43
CA SER A 477 25.46 -6.11 4.86
C SER A 477 24.54 -6.70 3.78
N MET A 478 24.00 -7.90 4.03
CA MET A 478 23.02 -8.54 3.15
C MET A 478 21.75 -8.91 3.90
N ALA A 479 20.60 -8.64 3.32
CA ALA A 479 19.34 -9.22 3.75
C ALA A 479 19.11 -10.54 3.00
N VAL A 480 18.74 -11.59 3.76
CA VAL A 480 18.53 -12.95 3.23
C VAL A 480 17.23 -13.51 3.78
N GLY A 481 16.33 -13.93 2.89
CA GLY A 481 15.08 -14.60 3.23
C GLY A 481 15.11 -16.07 2.80
N LEU A 482 14.94 -16.98 3.77
CA LEU A 482 14.78 -18.41 3.51
C LEU A 482 13.28 -18.70 3.53
N PHE A 483 12.70 -19.00 2.39
CA PHE A 483 11.25 -19.21 2.20
C PHE A 483 10.95 -20.68 1.95
N ASN A 484 10.00 -21.20 2.70
CA ASN A 484 9.41 -22.53 2.49
C ASN A 484 7.97 -22.37 1.95
N ARG A 485 7.75 -22.67 0.69
CA ARG A 485 6.45 -22.60 0.03
C ARG A 485 5.63 -23.90 0.19
N GLY A 486 6.24 -24.93 0.78
CA GLY A 486 5.63 -26.25 0.99
C GLY A 486 4.84 -26.33 2.30
N TRP A 487 4.19 -27.47 2.49
CA TRP A 487 3.25 -27.76 3.59
C TRP A 487 3.85 -28.40 4.83
N GLN A 488 5.16 -28.61 4.86
CA GLN A 488 5.87 -29.22 6.01
C GLN A 488 7.04 -28.35 6.42
N THR A 489 7.37 -28.36 7.71
CA THR A 489 8.59 -27.74 8.20
C THR A 489 9.81 -28.38 7.57
N VAL A 490 10.70 -27.57 7.03
CA VAL A 490 11.93 -28.03 6.37
C VAL A 490 13.17 -27.38 7.00
N LYS A 491 14.30 -28.07 6.94
CA LYS A 491 15.59 -27.46 7.25
C LYS A 491 16.14 -26.81 5.99
N MET A 492 16.43 -25.52 6.08
CA MET A 492 17.05 -24.74 5.00
C MET A 492 18.39 -24.20 5.46
N ASN A 493 19.30 -24.00 4.52
CA ASN A 493 20.61 -23.43 4.82
C ASN A 493 21.13 -22.60 3.64
N PHE A 494 22.00 -21.64 3.94
CA PHE A 494 22.86 -21.01 2.96
C PHE A 494 24.32 -21.08 3.41
N THR A 495 25.24 -21.08 2.45
CA THR A 495 26.66 -20.90 2.71
C THR A 495 27.06 -19.45 2.46
N LEU A 496 28.08 -18.96 3.16
CA LEU A 496 28.62 -17.62 2.89
C LEU A 496 29.10 -17.48 1.44
N ARG A 497 29.60 -18.58 0.86
CA ARG A 497 29.99 -18.63 -0.56
C ARG A 497 28.82 -18.37 -1.51
N MET A 498 27.62 -18.88 -1.24
CA MET A 498 26.41 -18.62 -2.04
C MET A 498 26.06 -17.12 -2.06
N LEU A 499 26.37 -16.43 -0.97
CA LEU A 499 26.14 -14.99 -0.82
C LEU A 499 27.33 -14.13 -1.30
N GLY A 500 28.41 -14.74 -1.79
CA GLY A 500 29.64 -14.03 -2.13
C GLY A 500 30.44 -13.50 -0.93
N LEU A 501 30.08 -13.92 0.30
CA LEU A 501 30.69 -13.47 1.53
C LEU A 501 31.85 -14.38 1.96
N ARG A 502 32.77 -13.82 2.74
CA ARG A 502 33.94 -14.53 3.28
C ARG A 502 34.21 -14.09 4.73
N GLY A 503 34.95 -14.90 5.44
CA GLY A 503 35.33 -14.62 6.82
C GLY A 503 34.17 -14.83 7.82
N ARG A 504 34.36 -14.35 9.03
CA ARG A 504 33.37 -14.45 10.09
C ARG A 504 32.23 -13.45 9.83
N GLN A 505 31.01 -13.93 9.89
CA GLN A 505 29.81 -13.13 9.73
C GLN A 505 28.90 -13.33 10.94
N THR A 506 28.17 -12.28 11.33
CA THR A 506 27.07 -12.37 12.29
C THR A 506 25.77 -12.52 11.51
N VAL A 507 24.91 -13.45 11.96
CA VAL A 507 23.57 -13.68 11.41
C VAL A 507 22.55 -13.18 12.43
N ARG A 508 21.73 -12.20 12.05
CA ARG A 508 20.71 -11.54 12.87
C ARG A 508 19.31 -11.85 12.36
N ASP A 509 18.44 -12.34 13.24
CA ASP A 509 17.00 -12.48 12.98
C ASP A 509 16.35 -11.10 13.02
N LEU A 510 15.81 -10.65 11.88
CA LEU A 510 15.24 -9.31 11.77
C LEU A 510 13.87 -9.19 12.45
N TRP A 511 13.06 -10.26 12.43
CA TRP A 511 11.77 -10.23 13.12
C TRP A 511 11.91 -10.19 14.63
N ARG A 512 12.91 -10.91 15.20
CA ARG A 512 13.20 -10.91 16.64
C ARG A 512 14.19 -9.85 17.05
N GLN A 513 14.79 -9.13 16.09
CA GLN A 513 15.83 -8.13 16.31
C GLN A 513 16.97 -8.67 17.21
N LYS A 514 17.40 -9.89 16.93
CA LYS A 514 18.34 -10.62 17.77
C LYS A 514 19.42 -11.31 16.94
N ASP A 515 20.67 -11.18 17.38
CA ASP A 515 21.76 -11.97 16.83
C ASP A 515 21.58 -13.45 17.20
N LEU A 516 21.60 -14.30 16.18
CA LEU A 516 21.41 -15.75 16.33
C LEU A 516 22.73 -16.45 16.53
N THR A 517 23.69 -16.19 15.67
CA THR A 517 25.00 -16.88 15.68
C THR A 517 26.03 -16.12 14.87
N GLU A 518 27.28 -16.40 15.11
CA GLU A 518 28.37 -16.15 14.17
C GLU A 518 28.61 -17.39 13.32
N CYS A 519 28.85 -17.21 12.02
CA CYS A 519 29.20 -18.29 11.13
C CYS A 519 30.39 -17.94 10.22
N THR A 520 31.16 -18.95 9.86
CA THR A 520 32.32 -18.83 8.95
C THR A 520 32.14 -19.59 7.65
N ASP A 521 31.11 -20.41 7.56
CA ASP A 521 30.81 -21.23 6.38
C ASP A 521 29.30 -21.28 6.09
N LYS A 522 28.48 -21.78 7.01
CA LYS A 522 27.09 -22.12 6.77
C LYS A 522 26.19 -21.68 7.93
N PHE A 523 25.03 -21.13 7.60
CA PHE A 523 23.89 -20.96 8.51
C PHE A 523 22.78 -21.95 8.14
N GLU A 524 22.18 -22.60 9.14
CA GLU A 524 21.06 -23.55 8.96
C GLU A 524 19.95 -23.27 9.97
N THR A 525 18.70 -23.37 9.53
CA THR A 525 17.53 -23.15 10.37
C THR A 525 16.34 -23.97 9.89
N ALA A 526 15.36 -24.20 10.77
CA ALA A 526 14.06 -24.75 10.41
C ALA A 526 13.13 -23.62 9.93
N VAL A 527 12.39 -23.86 8.84
CA VAL A 527 11.41 -22.95 8.28
C VAL A 527 10.05 -23.64 8.24
N ALA A 528 9.06 -23.03 8.89
CA ALA A 528 7.68 -23.52 8.98
C ALA A 528 7.00 -23.63 7.59
N PRO A 529 5.89 -24.36 7.46
CA PRO A 529 5.08 -24.37 6.24
C PRO A 529 4.66 -22.94 5.88
N HIS A 530 4.79 -22.56 4.60
CA HIS A 530 4.51 -21.21 4.07
C HIS A 530 5.27 -20.08 4.79
N GLY A 531 6.24 -20.45 5.61
CA GLY A 531 6.97 -19.53 6.48
C GLY A 531 8.25 -18.97 5.86
N VAL A 532 8.84 -18.05 6.59
CA VAL A 532 10.12 -17.40 6.27
C VAL A 532 11.00 -17.30 7.50
N VAL A 533 12.31 -17.40 7.31
CA VAL A 533 13.31 -16.88 8.24
C VAL A 533 14.04 -15.75 7.52
N LEU A 534 13.82 -14.52 7.98
CA LEU A 534 14.43 -13.32 7.42
C LEU A 534 15.59 -12.87 8.30
N VAL A 535 16.78 -12.90 7.74
CA VAL A 535 18.02 -12.56 8.47
C VAL A 535 18.81 -11.47 7.77
N ARG A 536 19.63 -10.78 8.55
CA ARG A 536 20.68 -9.89 8.06
C ARG A 536 22.04 -10.52 8.36
N VAL A 537 22.93 -10.50 7.37
CA VAL A 537 24.29 -11.05 7.46
C VAL A 537 25.27 -9.89 7.32
N TYR A 538 26.10 -9.68 8.31
CA TYR A 538 27.09 -8.59 8.34
C TYR A 538 28.40 -9.06 8.95
N PRO A 539 29.55 -8.40 8.64
CA PRO A 539 30.84 -8.79 9.17
C PRO A 539 30.82 -8.91 10.70
N GLY A 540 31.18 -10.07 11.21
CA GLY A 540 31.34 -10.30 12.66
C GLY A 540 32.42 -9.38 13.22
N ASN A 541 32.26 -8.94 14.47
CA ASN A 541 33.30 -8.16 15.16
C ASN A 541 34.59 -8.98 15.20
N SER A 542 35.52 -8.72 14.29
CA SER A 542 36.90 -9.07 14.50
C SER A 542 37.34 -8.26 15.72
N GLY A 543 37.69 -8.93 16.83
CA GLY A 543 38.10 -8.28 18.07
C GLY A 543 39.46 -7.54 17.98
N GLU A 544 39.67 -6.81 16.89
CA GLU A 544 40.70 -5.82 16.69
C GLU A 544 40.04 -4.46 16.51
N GLN A 545 39.86 -3.77 17.65
CA GLN A 545 39.87 -2.31 17.59
C GLN A 545 41.16 -1.91 16.90
N ALA A 546 41.08 -1.36 15.70
CA ALA A 546 42.18 -0.63 15.13
C ALA A 546 42.48 0.56 16.07
N THR A 547 43.43 0.32 16.98
CA THR A 547 44.09 1.40 17.72
C THR A 547 44.77 2.28 16.67
N GLY A 548 44.31 3.47 16.58
CA GLY A 548 44.83 4.70 16.06
C GLY A 548 46.00 4.72 15.06
N LYS A 549 45.81 5.42 14.00
CA LYS A 549 46.68 6.59 13.73
C LYS A 549 45.94 7.54 12.79
#